data_76dd95eeca31871d0a57af7288d9dcfe
#
_entry.id   76dd95eeca31871d0a57af7288d9dcfe
#
_cell.length_a   1.000
_cell.length_b   1.000
_cell.length_c   1.000
_cell.angle_alpha   90.00
_cell.angle_beta   90.00
_cell.angle_gamma   90.00
#
_symmetry.space_group_name_H-M   'P 1'
#
loop_
_entity.id
_entity.type
_entity.pdbx_description
1 polymer ?
#
loop_
_entity_poly.entity_id
_entity_poly.type
_entity_poly.pdbx_seq_one_letter_code
_entity_poly.pdbx_strand_id
1 'polypeptide(L)'
;MKRLVSAFLAGAMALSLAACGGAASTSTVASSAASGSAAASETAASDLDYIKEKGKLVIGYTVYEPMNYTDADGSFTGFDTELATAVCEKLGVEPEFVEINWDTKVVELDAKSIDCIWNGMTLTDDIMANTATTRAYAKNAQVVVVKDGTDYASTADLVGKTVVAEAGSAGEAAIEGDEDLAQADYVSKSVQTDCLMEVAAGTADAAVLDLTLANAMIGEGTDYASLKIVDELNAEEYGVAFRKGSDAAAAVDAAFDELKADGTMQALAEKYDLALAD
;
A
#
# COMPACT_ATOMS: atom_id res chain seq x y z
N MET A 1 11.57 42.72 -31.79
CA MET A 1 12.47 42.78 -32.96
C MET A 1 13.55 41.73 -32.81
N LYS A 2 13.73 40.98 -33.85
CA LYS A 2 14.74 39.97 -34.24
C LYS A 2 14.28 38.51 -34.07
N ARG A 3 13.76 38.03 -35.20
CA ARG A 3 13.61 36.65 -35.67
C ARG A 3 14.98 36.10 -36.09
N LEU A 4 15.17 34.76 -35.98
CA LEU A 4 16.00 33.88 -36.82
C LEU A 4 15.61 32.46 -36.41
N VAL A 5 14.92 31.61 -37.13
CA VAL A 5 14.91 31.01 -38.49
C VAL A 5 16.10 30.06 -38.73
N SER A 6 15.69 28.79 -39.00
CA SER A 6 16.32 27.71 -39.80
C SER A 6 17.37 26.85 -39.08
N ALA A 7 17.48 25.52 -39.30
CA ALA A 7 17.23 24.76 -40.52
C ALA A 7 17.06 23.27 -40.26
N PHE A 8 16.31 22.60 -41.15
CA PHE A 8 16.17 21.18 -41.44
C PHE A 8 17.51 20.52 -41.80
N LEU A 9 17.67 19.24 -41.43
CA LEU A 9 18.44 18.32 -42.27
C LEU A 9 17.78 16.92 -42.23
N ALA A 10 17.21 16.55 -43.35
CA ALA A 10 16.74 15.19 -43.67
C ALA A 10 17.94 14.41 -44.26
N GLY A 11 18.06 13.17 -43.91
CA GLY A 11 19.01 12.23 -44.53
C GLY A 11 18.37 10.86 -44.68
N ALA A 12 17.89 10.57 -45.87
CA ALA A 12 17.44 9.25 -46.32
C ALA A 12 18.59 8.57 -47.07
N MET A 13 18.49 7.20 -47.17
CA MET A 13 19.14 6.26 -48.11
C MET A 13 19.74 5.07 -47.39
N ALA A 14 19.65 3.82 -47.85
CA ALA A 14 19.13 3.22 -49.06
C ALA A 14 18.97 1.69 -48.80
N LEU A 15 18.05 1.10 -49.49
CA LEU A 15 17.89 -0.34 -49.68
C LEU A 15 19.08 -0.94 -50.50
N SER A 16 19.45 -2.18 -50.19
CA SER A 16 20.06 -3.10 -51.16
C SER A 16 19.47 -4.50 -51.05
N LEU A 17 18.64 -4.83 -52.06
CA LEU A 17 18.30 -6.20 -52.45
C LEU A 17 19.48 -6.77 -53.23
N ALA A 18 19.82 -8.04 -52.98
CA ALA A 18 20.47 -8.88 -53.97
C ALA A 18 19.83 -10.29 -53.93
N ALA A 19 19.15 -10.60 -55.00
CA ALA A 19 18.64 -11.93 -55.34
C ALA A 19 19.60 -12.62 -56.30
N CYS A 20 19.66 -13.93 -56.26
CA CYS A 20 19.95 -14.97 -57.26
C CYS A 20 20.56 -16.19 -56.57
N GLY A 21 20.16 -17.43 -56.78
CA GLY A 21 19.47 -18.17 -57.78
C GLY A 21 19.89 -19.61 -57.65
N GLY A 22 18.97 -20.50 -57.69
CA GLY A 22 18.73 -21.86 -58.07
C GLY A 22 19.86 -22.91 -58.01
N ALA A 23 19.50 -24.10 -57.49
CA ALA A 23 19.47 -25.39 -58.19
C ALA A 23 19.07 -26.51 -57.22
N ALA A 24 18.19 -27.36 -57.69
CA ALA A 24 17.68 -28.56 -57.03
C ALA A 24 18.72 -29.70 -57.06
N SER A 25 18.72 -30.56 -56.04
CA SER A 25 18.85 -32.04 -56.19
C SER A 25 18.62 -32.75 -54.85
N THR A 26 17.55 -33.53 -54.87
CA THR A 26 17.28 -34.89 -54.33
C THR A 26 17.93 -35.39 -53.04
N SER A 27 17.03 -35.75 -52.14
CA SER A 27 16.93 -36.99 -51.33
C SER A 27 18.11 -37.48 -50.49
N THR A 28 17.86 -37.50 -49.20
CA THR A 28 17.89 -38.76 -48.40
C THR A 28 17.25 -38.54 -47.04
N VAL A 29 16.34 -39.43 -46.69
CA VAL A 29 15.75 -39.57 -45.35
C VAL A 29 16.83 -40.05 -44.38
N ALA A 30 16.98 -39.32 -43.27
CA ALA A 30 17.53 -39.89 -42.07
C ALA A 30 16.73 -39.35 -40.88
N SER A 31 16.10 -40.30 -40.27
CA SER A 31 15.42 -40.23 -38.97
C SER A 31 16.39 -39.73 -37.87
N SER A 32 15.79 -39.02 -36.95
CA SER A 32 16.05 -39.08 -35.53
C SER A 32 16.51 -37.82 -34.84
N ALA A 33 15.96 -37.75 -33.70
CA ALA A 33 16.22 -36.96 -32.54
C ALA A 33 15.36 -35.68 -32.39
N ALA A 34 14.22 -35.90 -31.77
CA ALA A 34 13.57 -34.90 -30.98
C ALA A 34 14.56 -34.31 -29.96
N SER A 35 15.20 -33.22 -30.30
CA SER A 35 15.76 -32.33 -29.30
C SER A 35 14.58 -31.60 -28.64
N GLY A 36 14.14 -32.14 -27.53
CA GLY A 36 13.30 -31.39 -26.61
C GLY A 36 14.03 -30.10 -26.27
N SER A 37 13.59 -29.01 -26.88
CA SER A 37 13.87 -27.69 -26.33
C SER A 37 13.14 -27.64 -24.98
N ALA A 38 13.88 -27.96 -23.91
CA ALA A 38 13.49 -27.53 -22.61
C ALA A 38 13.46 -25.99 -22.70
N ALA A 39 12.25 -25.44 -22.80
CA ALA A 39 12.07 -24.05 -22.47
C ALA A 39 12.61 -23.91 -21.04
N ALA A 40 13.78 -23.31 -20.91
CA ALA A 40 14.21 -22.79 -19.64
C ALA A 40 13.11 -21.82 -19.24
N SER A 41 12.31 -22.22 -18.28
CA SER A 41 11.51 -21.28 -17.51
C SER A 41 12.55 -20.34 -16.91
N GLU A 42 12.64 -19.11 -17.41
CA GLU A 42 13.31 -18.05 -16.68
C GLU A 42 12.56 -17.99 -15.36
N THR A 43 13.16 -18.56 -14.31
CA THR A 43 12.71 -18.30 -12.94
C THR A 43 12.85 -16.80 -12.77
N ALA A 44 11.72 -16.11 -12.67
CA ALA A 44 11.74 -14.71 -12.27
C ALA A 44 12.67 -14.59 -11.07
N ALA A 45 13.59 -13.61 -11.10
CA ALA A 45 14.51 -13.40 -10.00
C ALA A 45 13.71 -13.22 -8.72
N SER A 46 14.06 -13.99 -7.67
CA SER A 46 13.40 -13.93 -6.37
C SER A 46 13.49 -12.51 -5.80
N ASP A 47 12.37 -11.94 -5.44
CA ASP A 47 12.31 -10.63 -4.82
C ASP A 47 12.81 -10.69 -3.37
N LEU A 48 12.59 -11.82 -2.71
CA LEU A 48 13.16 -12.11 -1.40
C LEU A 48 14.70 -12.19 -1.42
N ASP A 49 15.27 -12.83 -2.45
CA ASP A 49 16.73 -12.87 -2.59
C ASP A 49 17.30 -11.47 -2.83
N TYR A 50 16.64 -10.64 -3.65
CA TYR A 50 17.01 -9.24 -3.84
C TYR A 50 17.01 -8.46 -2.51
N ILE A 51 15.98 -8.63 -1.67
CA ILE A 51 15.88 -8.00 -0.34
C ILE A 51 17.03 -8.50 0.56
N LYS A 52 17.29 -9.81 0.58
CA LYS A 52 18.36 -10.41 1.39
C LYS A 52 19.75 -10.00 0.94
N GLU A 53 20.02 -9.96 -0.36
CA GLU A 53 21.29 -9.49 -0.91
C GLU A 53 21.56 -8.02 -0.59
N LYS A 54 20.53 -7.20 -0.59
CA LYS A 54 20.57 -5.80 -0.18
C LYS A 54 20.78 -5.63 1.33
N GLY A 55 20.46 -6.66 2.12
CA GLY A 55 20.59 -6.69 3.57
C GLY A 55 19.55 -5.86 4.32
N LYS A 56 18.52 -5.34 3.64
CA LYS A 56 17.47 -4.51 4.25
C LYS A 56 16.12 -4.67 3.55
N LEU A 57 15.04 -4.51 4.32
CA LEU A 57 13.67 -4.37 3.84
C LEU A 57 13.28 -2.88 3.90
N VAL A 58 13.01 -2.28 2.74
CA VAL A 58 12.57 -0.88 2.66
C VAL A 58 11.05 -0.84 2.73
N ILE A 59 10.53 -0.23 3.79
CA ILE A 59 9.12 -0.25 4.19
C ILE A 59 8.52 1.13 3.94
N GLY A 60 7.52 1.22 3.06
CA GLY A 60 6.78 2.44 2.81
C GLY A 60 5.67 2.64 3.82
N TYR A 61 5.60 3.84 4.42
CA TYR A 61 4.60 4.22 5.41
C TYR A 61 4.18 5.70 5.30
N THR A 62 3.06 6.05 5.90
CA THR A 62 2.68 7.42 6.27
C THR A 62 2.57 7.52 7.80
N VAL A 63 2.59 8.73 8.35
CA VAL A 63 2.43 8.92 9.80
C VAL A 63 1.02 8.50 10.20
N TYR A 64 0.95 7.42 10.98
CA TYR A 64 -0.30 6.77 11.37
C TYR A 64 -0.17 6.16 12.77
N GLU A 65 -0.63 6.84 13.82
CA GLU A 65 -0.73 6.28 15.18
C GLU A 65 -1.96 5.35 15.28
N PRO A 66 -1.83 4.12 15.83
CA PRO A 66 -0.67 3.57 16.54
C PRO A 66 0.21 2.65 15.68
N MET A 67 0.12 2.70 14.34
CA MET A 67 0.83 1.77 13.44
C MET A 67 2.30 2.16 13.20
N ASN A 68 2.54 3.37 12.69
CA ASN A 68 3.89 3.91 12.43
C ASN A 68 3.89 5.40 12.79
N TYR A 69 4.56 5.78 13.85
CA TYR A 69 4.58 7.16 14.33
C TYR A 69 5.82 7.44 15.17
N THR A 70 6.05 8.72 15.47
CA THR A 70 7.07 9.15 16.41
C THR A 70 6.41 9.50 17.73
N ASP A 71 6.81 8.84 18.80
CA ASP A 71 6.26 9.07 20.13
C ASP A 71 6.73 10.41 20.77
N ALA A 72 6.23 10.71 21.96
CA ALA A 72 6.57 11.94 22.66
C ALA A 72 8.05 12.06 23.03
N ASP A 73 8.76 10.94 23.11
CA ASP A 73 10.21 10.88 23.40
C ASP A 73 11.06 11.05 22.14
N GLY A 74 10.44 11.12 20.97
CA GLY A 74 11.09 11.24 19.68
C GLY A 74 11.54 9.91 19.07
N SER A 75 11.09 8.77 19.63
CA SER A 75 11.38 7.44 19.10
C SER A 75 10.36 7.05 18.02
N PHE A 76 10.85 6.54 16.88
CA PHE A 76 9.97 5.98 15.85
C PHE A 76 9.48 4.61 16.29
N THR A 77 8.17 4.44 16.43
CA THR A 77 7.52 3.28 17.05
C THR A 77 6.15 3.00 16.42
N GLY A 78 5.41 2.08 16.99
CA GLY A 78 4.07 1.68 16.58
C GLY A 78 3.98 0.18 16.34
N PHE A 79 2.75 -0.32 16.25
CA PHE A 79 2.50 -1.75 16.06
C PHE A 79 3.21 -2.27 14.81
N ASP A 80 3.02 -1.63 13.66
CA ASP A 80 3.64 -2.07 12.40
C ASP A 80 5.15 -1.86 12.40
N THR A 81 5.64 -0.78 13.02
CA THR A 81 7.08 -0.54 13.17
C THR A 81 7.75 -1.67 13.95
N GLU A 82 7.18 -2.09 15.08
CA GLU A 82 7.76 -3.12 15.93
C GLU A 82 7.54 -4.53 15.34
N LEU A 83 6.38 -4.79 14.73
CA LEU A 83 6.12 -6.06 14.05
C LEU A 83 7.04 -6.24 12.85
N ALA A 84 7.21 -5.21 12.02
CA ALA A 84 8.14 -5.25 10.88
C ALA A 84 9.59 -5.45 11.33
N THR A 85 9.99 -4.82 12.43
CA THR A 85 11.33 -5.02 13.01
C THR A 85 11.53 -6.48 13.44
N ALA A 86 10.57 -7.07 14.14
CA ALA A 86 10.62 -8.48 14.55
C ALA A 86 10.64 -9.45 13.34
N VAL A 87 9.88 -9.13 12.28
CA VAL A 87 9.92 -9.90 11.01
C VAL A 87 11.29 -9.77 10.33
N CYS A 88 11.86 -8.56 10.26
CA CYS A 88 13.19 -8.35 9.69
C CYS A 88 14.28 -9.15 10.43
N GLU A 89 14.20 -9.26 11.76
CA GLU A 89 15.09 -10.12 12.54
C GLU A 89 14.97 -11.59 12.13
N LYS A 90 13.74 -12.10 11.91
CA LYS A 90 13.50 -13.47 11.42
C LYS A 90 14.04 -13.70 10.00
N LEU A 91 13.94 -12.69 9.13
CA LEU A 91 14.43 -12.74 7.75
C LEU A 91 15.95 -12.54 7.64
N GLY A 92 16.60 -12.02 8.70
CA GLY A 92 18.03 -11.70 8.72
C GLY A 92 18.38 -10.45 7.90
N VAL A 93 17.51 -9.44 7.90
CA VAL A 93 17.68 -8.15 7.23
C VAL A 93 17.38 -7.01 8.20
N GLU A 94 17.83 -5.78 7.88
CA GLU A 94 17.51 -4.58 8.66
C GLU A 94 16.24 -3.91 8.13
N PRO A 95 15.34 -3.38 8.99
CA PRO A 95 14.22 -2.56 8.55
C PRO A 95 14.71 -1.15 8.18
N GLU A 96 14.22 -0.61 7.05
CA GLU A 96 14.39 0.80 6.67
C GLU A 96 13.02 1.40 6.37
N PHE A 97 12.58 2.34 7.20
CA PHE A 97 11.28 2.98 7.04
C PHE A 97 11.41 4.25 6.19
N VAL A 98 10.58 4.36 5.16
CA VAL A 98 10.55 5.49 4.23
C VAL A 98 9.14 6.05 4.19
N GLU A 99 9.01 7.32 4.54
CA GLU A 99 7.73 8.03 4.42
C GLU A 99 7.43 8.26 2.94
N ILE A 100 6.23 7.85 2.50
CA ILE A 100 5.77 7.91 1.11
C ILE A 100 4.51 8.75 0.96
N ASN A 101 4.14 9.06 -0.26
CA ASN A 101 2.81 9.54 -0.56
C ASN A 101 1.89 8.32 -0.74
N TRP A 102 0.82 8.21 0.07
CA TRP A 102 -0.06 7.04 0.07
C TRP A 102 -0.79 6.82 -1.26
N ASP A 103 -1.15 7.89 -1.96
CA ASP A 103 -1.80 7.81 -3.27
C ASP A 103 -0.90 7.14 -4.34
N THR A 104 0.41 7.26 -4.21
CA THR A 104 1.38 6.67 -5.15
C THR A 104 2.05 5.39 -4.65
N LYS A 105 1.58 4.79 -3.55
CA LYS A 105 2.22 3.64 -2.88
C LYS A 105 2.56 2.46 -3.79
N VAL A 106 1.66 2.09 -4.71
CA VAL A 106 1.91 0.99 -5.66
C VAL A 106 2.95 1.38 -6.71
N VAL A 107 2.96 2.65 -7.15
CA VAL A 107 3.99 3.17 -8.06
C VAL A 107 5.37 3.16 -7.41
N GLU A 108 5.47 3.55 -6.14
CA GLU A 108 6.70 3.48 -5.36
C GLU A 108 7.20 2.03 -5.21
N LEU A 109 6.27 1.10 -4.98
CA LEU A 109 6.56 -0.32 -4.88
C LEU A 109 7.11 -0.89 -6.20
N ASP A 110 6.45 -0.60 -7.33
CA ASP A 110 6.85 -1.05 -8.66
C ASP A 110 8.19 -0.44 -9.11
N ALA A 111 8.43 0.82 -8.74
CA ALA A 111 9.69 1.52 -9.01
C ALA A 111 10.87 1.01 -8.14
N LYS A 112 10.63 0.13 -7.16
CA LYS A 112 11.59 -0.34 -6.17
C LYS A 112 12.16 0.78 -5.29
N SER A 113 11.43 1.87 -5.12
CA SER A 113 11.72 2.89 -4.10
C SER A 113 11.51 2.31 -2.71
N ILE A 114 10.50 1.45 -2.58
CA ILE A 114 10.20 0.63 -1.40
C ILE A 114 10.12 -0.86 -1.79
N ASP A 115 10.25 -1.76 -0.83
CA ASP A 115 10.09 -3.20 -1.04
C ASP A 115 8.70 -3.70 -0.65
N CYS A 116 8.10 -3.04 0.33
CA CYS A 116 6.74 -3.34 0.75
C CYS A 116 6.00 -2.07 1.21
N ILE A 117 4.67 -2.15 1.20
CA ILE A 117 3.75 -1.21 1.82
C ILE A 117 3.30 -1.84 3.12
N TRP A 118 3.64 -1.23 4.27
CA TRP A 118 3.30 -1.76 5.59
C TRP A 118 2.97 -0.62 6.55
N ASN A 119 1.69 -0.32 6.66
CA ASN A 119 1.20 0.86 7.39
C ASN A 119 -0.32 0.77 7.65
N GLY A 120 -0.77 -0.29 8.35
CA GLY A 120 -2.20 -0.52 8.48
C GLY A 120 -2.88 -0.58 7.12
N MET A 121 -2.27 -1.30 6.17
CA MET A 121 -2.75 -1.29 4.79
C MET A 121 -3.91 -2.26 4.62
N THR A 122 -5.07 -1.72 4.26
CA THR A 122 -6.28 -2.50 3.97
C THR A 122 -6.10 -3.41 2.77
N LEU A 123 -6.44 -4.69 2.93
CA LEU A 123 -6.45 -5.69 1.88
C LEU A 123 -7.67 -5.52 0.98
N THR A 124 -7.69 -4.45 0.17
CA THR A 124 -8.73 -4.22 -0.83
C THR A 124 -8.57 -5.14 -2.03
N ASP A 125 -9.66 -5.38 -2.79
CA ASP A 125 -9.63 -6.16 -4.02
C ASP A 125 -8.61 -5.60 -5.03
N ASP A 126 -8.46 -4.28 -5.11
CA ASP A 126 -7.50 -3.62 -6.00
C ASP A 126 -6.05 -3.89 -5.57
N ILE A 127 -5.73 -3.74 -4.29
CA ILE A 127 -4.41 -4.07 -3.75
C ILE A 127 -4.08 -5.54 -3.99
N MET A 128 -4.99 -6.45 -3.66
CA MET A 128 -4.77 -7.90 -3.87
C MET A 128 -4.63 -8.28 -5.35
N ALA A 129 -5.32 -7.58 -6.24
CA ALA A 129 -5.21 -7.83 -7.69
C ALA A 129 -3.88 -7.33 -8.28
N ASN A 130 -3.30 -6.26 -7.73
CA ASN A 130 -2.14 -5.57 -8.29
C ASN A 130 -0.81 -5.84 -7.58
N THR A 131 -0.83 -6.46 -6.41
CA THR A 131 0.35 -6.75 -5.58
C THR A 131 0.41 -8.22 -5.16
N ALA A 132 1.44 -8.62 -4.45
CA ALA A 132 1.51 -9.88 -3.69
C ALA A 132 1.35 -9.52 -2.22
N THR A 133 0.24 -9.93 -1.61
CA THR A 133 -0.06 -9.60 -0.22
C THR A 133 0.25 -10.76 0.72
N THR A 134 0.56 -10.44 1.97
CA THR A 134 0.47 -11.40 3.07
C THR A 134 -0.99 -11.73 3.32
N ARG A 135 -1.24 -12.77 4.14
CA ARG A 135 -2.52 -12.88 4.83
C ARG A 135 -2.74 -11.71 5.77
N ALA A 136 -3.98 -11.54 6.19
CA ALA A 136 -4.33 -10.53 7.19
C ALA A 136 -3.61 -10.77 8.52
N TYR A 137 -3.18 -9.67 9.17
CA TYR A 137 -2.58 -9.73 10.51
C TYR A 137 -3.41 -9.02 11.58
N ALA A 138 -4.20 -8.00 11.22
CA ALA A 138 -5.05 -7.25 12.14
C ALA A 138 -6.41 -6.92 11.52
N LYS A 139 -7.41 -6.66 12.38
CA LYS A 139 -8.76 -6.22 12.00
C LYS A 139 -8.85 -4.71 12.09
N ASN A 140 -9.65 -4.12 11.21
CA ASN A 140 -9.96 -2.70 11.17
C ASN A 140 -11.39 -2.47 10.65
N ALA A 141 -11.78 -1.20 10.59
CA ALA A 141 -12.98 -0.72 9.90
C ALA A 141 -12.75 0.69 9.38
N GLN A 142 -13.50 1.11 8.37
CA GLN A 142 -13.60 2.52 8.02
C GLN A 142 -14.74 3.16 8.81
N VAL A 143 -14.48 4.33 9.40
CA VAL A 143 -15.43 5.01 10.27
C VAL A 143 -15.67 6.45 9.85
N VAL A 144 -16.85 6.96 10.18
CA VAL A 144 -17.17 8.38 10.06
C VAL A 144 -16.89 9.07 11.39
N VAL A 145 -16.07 10.12 11.33
CA VAL A 145 -15.72 10.98 12.45
C VAL A 145 -16.30 12.38 12.23
N VAL A 146 -16.98 12.91 13.24
CA VAL A 146 -17.52 14.27 13.24
C VAL A 146 -17.17 15.00 14.53
N LYS A 147 -17.40 16.31 14.59
CA LYS A 147 -17.28 17.07 15.82
C LYS A 147 -18.36 16.67 16.82
N ASP A 148 -18.02 16.58 18.09
CA ASP A 148 -19.00 16.28 19.14
C ASP A 148 -20.14 17.33 19.15
N GLY A 149 -21.37 16.86 19.34
CA GLY A 149 -22.57 17.69 19.21
C GLY A 149 -23.11 17.84 17.79
N THR A 150 -22.45 17.25 16.77
CA THR A 150 -23.03 17.18 15.41
C THR A 150 -24.18 16.20 15.40
N ASP A 151 -25.32 16.64 14.85
CA ASP A 151 -26.46 15.75 14.56
C ASP A 151 -26.09 14.85 13.37
N TYR A 152 -26.06 13.54 13.62
CA TYR A 152 -25.75 12.52 12.61
C TYR A 152 -26.60 11.29 12.87
N ALA A 153 -27.28 10.81 11.85
CA ALA A 153 -28.10 9.60 11.88
C ALA A 153 -27.65 8.56 10.83
N SER A 154 -27.11 9.02 9.70
CA SER A 154 -26.57 8.19 8.62
C SER A 154 -25.71 9.01 7.67
N THR A 155 -25.06 8.35 6.70
CA THR A 155 -24.29 8.99 5.62
C THR A 155 -25.09 10.00 4.81
N ALA A 156 -26.41 9.87 4.73
CA ALA A 156 -27.30 10.83 4.07
C ALA A 156 -27.22 12.26 4.66
N ASP A 157 -26.87 12.41 5.93
CA ASP A 157 -26.68 13.72 6.56
C ASP A 157 -25.42 14.45 6.05
N LEU A 158 -24.54 13.73 5.36
CA LEU A 158 -23.28 14.27 4.80
C LEU A 158 -23.42 14.66 3.31
N VAL A 159 -24.56 14.46 2.68
CA VAL A 159 -24.79 14.91 1.29
C VAL A 159 -24.58 16.42 1.18
N GLY A 160 -23.68 16.85 0.29
CA GLY A 160 -23.30 18.25 0.09
C GLY A 160 -22.53 18.87 1.26
N LYS A 161 -22.02 18.06 2.20
CA LYS A 161 -21.11 18.47 3.27
C LYS A 161 -19.66 18.25 2.86
N THR A 162 -18.74 18.97 3.48
CA THR A 162 -17.32 18.74 3.26
C THR A 162 -16.85 17.50 4.02
N VAL A 163 -16.46 16.46 3.29
CA VAL A 163 -15.94 15.20 3.84
C VAL A 163 -14.48 15.02 3.41
N VAL A 164 -13.63 14.66 4.34
CA VAL A 164 -12.19 14.48 4.09
C VAL A 164 -11.75 13.04 4.32
N ALA A 165 -10.80 12.57 3.52
CA ALA A 165 -10.07 11.32 3.72
C ALA A 165 -8.66 11.44 3.15
N GLU A 166 -7.76 10.53 3.51
CA GLU A 166 -6.43 10.44 2.91
C GLU A 166 -6.54 9.97 1.45
N ALA A 167 -5.82 10.63 0.54
CA ALA A 167 -5.81 10.27 -0.88
C ALA A 167 -5.30 8.84 -1.10
N GLY A 168 -5.98 8.05 -1.93
CA GLY A 168 -5.63 6.66 -2.23
C GLY A 168 -5.86 5.68 -1.07
N SER A 169 -6.55 6.09 0.01
CA SER A 169 -6.86 5.23 1.16
C SER A 169 -8.14 4.42 0.97
N ALA A 170 -8.37 3.47 1.88
CA ALA A 170 -9.64 2.77 2.00
C ALA A 170 -10.79 3.72 2.41
N GLY A 171 -10.48 4.79 3.14
CA GLY A 171 -11.43 5.86 3.48
C GLY A 171 -11.93 6.62 2.27
N GLU A 172 -11.05 6.99 1.33
CA GLU A 172 -11.46 7.57 0.04
C GLU A 172 -12.34 6.60 -0.74
N ALA A 173 -11.92 5.32 -0.85
CA ALA A 173 -12.71 4.31 -1.53
C ALA A 173 -14.09 4.07 -0.88
N ALA A 174 -14.18 4.19 0.45
CA ALA A 174 -15.46 4.10 1.16
C ALA A 174 -16.38 5.30 0.85
N ILE A 175 -15.82 6.51 0.73
CA ILE A 175 -16.60 7.70 0.29
C ILE A 175 -17.11 7.50 -1.14
N GLU A 176 -16.26 7.05 -2.05
CA GLU A 176 -16.64 6.84 -3.45
C GLU A 176 -17.66 5.71 -3.65
N GLY A 177 -17.60 4.70 -2.79
CA GLY A 177 -18.45 3.51 -2.85
C GLY A 177 -19.79 3.63 -2.16
N ASP A 178 -19.98 4.57 -1.25
CA ASP A 178 -21.25 4.82 -0.56
C ASP A 178 -22.14 5.77 -1.36
N GLU A 179 -23.43 5.43 -1.51
CA GLU A 179 -24.38 6.17 -2.36
C GLU A 179 -24.59 7.63 -1.90
N ASP A 180 -24.56 7.88 -0.60
CA ASP A 180 -24.76 9.20 0.00
C ASP A 180 -23.44 9.97 0.11
N LEU A 181 -22.36 9.33 0.59
CA LEU A 181 -21.03 9.96 0.71
C LEU A 181 -20.44 10.39 -0.64
N ALA A 182 -20.72 9.64 -1.71
CA ALA A 182 -20.33 10.02 -3.08
C ALA A 182 -20.97 11.36 -3.54
N GLN A 183 -21.97 11.87 -2.83
CA GLN A 183 -22.62 13.17 -3.07
C GLN A 183 -22.09 14.26 -2.13
N ALA A 184 -21.13 13.97 -1.28
CA ALA A 184 -20.46 14.97 -0.45
C ALA A 184 -19.44 15.78 -1.27
N ASP A 185 -19.04 16.94 -0.75
CA ASP A 185 -17.92 17.71 -1.27
C ASP A 185 -16.62 17.09 -0.71
N TYR A 186 -16.10 16.05 -1.39
CA TYR A 186 -14.90 15.36 -0.98
C TYR A 186 -13.63 16.21 -1.16
N VAL A 187 -12.77 16.23 -0.13
CA VAL A 187 -11.47 16.88 -0.15
C VAL A 187 -10.39 15.93 0.37
N SER A 188 -9.46 15.56 -0.50
CA SER A 188 -8.34 14.66 -0.15
C SER A 188 -7.33 15.33 0.77
N LYS A 189 -6.70 14.53 1.63
CA LYS A 189 -5.58 14.90 2.52
C LYS A 189 -4.38 14.00 2.27
N SER A 190 -3.23 14.43 2.75
CA SER A 190 -1.98 13.69 2.57
C SER A 190 -1.82 12.55 3.57
N VAL A 191 -2.40 12.70 4.77
CA VAL A 191 -2.37 11.72 5.86
C VAL A 191 -3.69 11.77 6.64
N GLN A 192 -4.06 10.67 7.29
CA GLN A 192 -5.34 10.59 8.03
C GLN A 192 -5.41 11.56 9.21
N THR A 193 -4.29 11.85 9.86
CA THR A 193 -4.24 12.82 10.97
C THR A 193 -4.66 14.22 10.54
N ASP A 194 -4.36 14.63 9.30
CA ASP A 194 -4.82 15.90 8.74
C ASP A 194 -6.35 15.95 8.64
N CYS A 195 -6.99 14.79 8.39
CA CYS A 195 -8.45 14.70 8.35
C CYS A 195 -9.06 15.03 9.72
N LEU A 196 -8.50 14.47 10.81
CA LEU A 196 -8.95 14.79 12.18
C LEU A 196 -8.75 16.28 12.50
N MET A 197 -7.63 16.86 12.07
CA MET A 197 -7.33 18.28 12.27
C MET A 197 -8.35 19.19 11.58
N GLU A 198 -8.75 18.87 10.35
CA GLU A 198 -9.76 19.64 9.60
C GLU A 198 -11.14 19.60 10.27
N VAL A 199 -11.56 18.42 10.74
CA VAL A 199 -12.83 18.30 11.46
C VAL A 199 -12.79 19.03 12.79
N ALA A 200 -11.70 18.91 13.55
CA ALA A 200 -11.52 19.63 14.82
C ALA A 200 -11.53 21.15 14.64
N ALA A 201 -10.90 21.65 13.57
CA ALA A 201 -10.89 23.06 13.20
C ALA A 201 -12.23 23.56 12.68
N GLY A 202 -13.14 22.66 12.22
CA GLY A 202 -14.43 22.99 11.62
C GLY A 202 -14.32 23.45 10.17
N THR A 203 -13.23 23.09 9.49
CA THR A 203 -13.02 23.30 8.04
C THR A 203 -13.56 22.15 7.20
N ALA A 204 -13.77 20.98 7.83
CA ALA A 204 -14.54 19.86 7.29
C ALA A 204 -15.67 19.50 8.25
N ASP A 205 -16.79 18.98 7.70
CA ASP A 205 -17.94 18.52 8.46
C ASP A 205 -17.72 17.12 9.03
N ALA A 206 -17.04 16.25 8.27
CA ALA A 206 -16.72 14.87 8.66
C ALA A 206 -15.39 14.39 8.04
N ALA A 207 -14.83 13.35 8.65
CA ALA A 207 -13.73 12.56 8.08
C ALA A 207 -14.16 11.09 7.95
N VAL A 208 -13.63 10.42 6.93
CA VAL A 208 -13.68 8.97 6.80
C VAL A 208 -12.24 8.46 6.90
N LEU A 209 -11.99 7.58 7.87
CA LEU A 209 -10.64 7.09 8.19
C LEU A 209 -10.70 5.78 8.99
N ASP A 210 -9.53 5.23 9.27
CA ASP A 210 -9.39 3.97 9.97
C ASP A 210 -9.86 4.04 11.43
N LEU A 211 -10.67 3.06 11.84
CA LEU A 211 -11.11 2.90 13.23
C LEU A 211 -9.93 2.80 14.19
N THR A 212 -8.86 2.12 13.78
CA THR A 212 -7.64 1.96 14.56
C THR A 212 -7.01 3.32 14.90
N LEU A 213 -6.88 4.23 13.91
CA LEU A 213 -6.39 5.58 14.16
C LEU A 213 -7.38 6.39 15.01
N ALA A 214 -8.67 6.30 14.70
CA ALA A 214 -9.71 7.02 15.44
C ALA A 214 -9.70 6.64 16.93
N ASN A 215 -9.58 5.35 17.25
CA ASN A 215 -9.52 4.87 18.64
C ASN A 215 -8.25 5.35 19.38
N ALA A 216 -7.12 5.46 18.69
CA ALA A 216 -5.88 5.92 19.30
C ALA A 216 -5.88 7.43 19.56
N MET A 217 -6.50 8.22 18.68
CA MET A 217 -6.36 9.68 18.67
C MET A 217 -7.58 10.44 19.21
N ILE A 218 -8.77 9.82 19.25
CA ILE A 218 -10.02 10.44 19.71
C ILE A 218 -10.34 9.97 21.10
N GLY A 219 -10.60 10.89 22.03
CA GLY A 219 -11.03 10.58 23.37
C GLY A 219 -10.55 11.57 24.41
N GLU A 220 -10.97 11.36 25.67
CA GLU A 220 -10.59 12.24 26.78
C GLU A 220 -9.06 12.19 27.01
N GLY A 221 -8.45 13.34 27.03
CA GLY A 221 -7.00 13.48 27.22
C GLY A 221 -6.16 13.47 25.93
N THR A 222 -6.80 13.32 24.78
CA THR A 222 -6.14 13.43 23.46
C THR A 222 -6.33 14.83 22.86
N ASP A 223 -5.59 15.12 21.80
CA ASP A 223 -5.72 16.39 21.05
C ASP A 223 -7.06 16.50 20.31
N TYR A 224 -7.75 15.38 20.09
CA TYR A 224 -9.02 15.29 19.38
C TYR A 224 -10.20 14.92 20.27
N ALA A 225 -10.16 15.26 21.57
CA ALA A 225 -11.25 15.02 22.52
C ALA A 225 -12.61 15.67 22.14
N SER A 226 -12.58 16.62 21.20
CA SER A 226 -13.79 17.27 20.68
C SER A 226 -14.44 16.53 19.49
N LEU A 227 -13.86 15.42 19.05
CA LEU A 227 -14.35 14.59 17.97
C LEU A 227 -15.02 13.34 18.51
N LYS A 228 -15.84 12.69 17.68
CA LYS A 228 -16.43 11.40 17.97
C LYS A 228 -16.61 10.57 16.71
N ILE A 229 -16.47 9.26 16.86
CA ILE A 229 -16.87 8.25 15.87
C ILE A 229 -18.41 8.15 15.92
N VAL A 230 -19.08 8.25 14.78
CA VAL A 230 -20.56 8.21 14.69
C VAL A 230 -21.08 7.06 13.87
N ASP A 231 -20.25 6.47 13.00
CA ASP A 231 -20.66 5.36 12.14
C ASP A 231 -19.46 4.46 11.81
N GLU A 232 -19.72 3.19 11.57
CA GLU A 232 -18.78 2.20 11.04
C GLU A 232 -19.31 1.74 9.68
N LEU A 233 -18.57 2.08 8.62
CA LEU A 233 -19.03 1.86 7.23
C LEU A 233 -18.82 0.42 6.78
N ASN A 234 -17.64 -0.15 7.06
CA ASN A 234 -17.28 -1.50 6.67
C ASN A 234 -16.16 -2.04 7.56
N ALA A 235 -16.26 -3.33 7.90
CA ALA A 235 -15.16 -4.06 8.51
C ALA A 235 -14.14 -4.46 7.43
N GLU A 236 -12.85 -4.42 7.79
CA GLU A 236 -11.75 -4.72 6.90
C GLU A 236 -10.57 -5.34 7.65
N GLU A 237 -9.55 -5.75 6.92
CA GLU A 237 -8.36 -6.38 7.49
C GLU A 237 -7.09 -5.75 6.90
N TYR A 238 -6.04 -5.69 7.71
CA TYR A 238 -4.72 -5.20 7.32
C TYR A 238 -3.79 -6.32 6.90
N GLY A 239 -3.00 -6.06 5.88
CA GLY A 239 -1.91 -6.91 5.40
C GLY A 239 -0.71 -6.09 4.93
N VAL A 240 0.30 -6.79 4.45
CA VAL A 240 1.51 -6.20 3.86
C VAL A 240 1.51 -6.48 2.36
N ALA A 241 1.77 -5.47 1.54
CA ALA A 241 1.87 -5.65 0.09
C ALA A 241 3.31 -5.56 -0.39
N PHE A 242 3.65 -6.49 -1.27
CA PHE A 242 4.89 -6.58 -2.03
C PHE A 242 4.60 -6.44 -3.53
N ARG A 243 5.64 -6.25 -4.34
CA ARG A 243 5.51 -6.22 -5.81
C ARG A 243 4.76 -7.45 -6.32
N LYS A 244 3.98 -7.26 -7.36
CA LYS A 244 3.20 -8.36 -7.95
C LYS A 244 4.10 -9.55 -8.31
N GLY A 245 3.75 -10.72 -7.79
CA GLY A 245 4.51 -11.94 -7.99
C GLY A 245 5.74 -12.08 -7.10
N SER A 246 5.93 -11.19 -6.10
CA SER A 246 7.00 -11.32 -5.10
C SER A 246 6.79 -12.56 -4.23
N ASP A 247 7.88 -13.27 -3.95
CA ASP A 247 7.92 -14.38 -3.00
C ASP A 247 8.17 -13.93 -1.55
N ALA A 248 8.43 -12.64 -1.34
CA ALA A 248 8.67 -12.08 -0.01
C ALA A 248 7.41 -12.11 0.88
N ALA A 249 6.21 -11.99 0.31
CA ALA A 249 4.96 -12.09 1.07
C ALA A 249 4.85 -13.42 1.82
N ALA A 250 5.15 -14.54 1.16
CA ALA A 250 5.13 -15.86 1.80
C ALA A 250 6.19 -16.02 2.90
N ALA A 251 7.35 -15.36 2.76
CA ALA A 251 8.38 -15.38 3.78
C ALA A 251 7.97 -14.56 5.02
N VAL A 252 7.27 -13.44 4.83
CA VAL A 252 6.69 -12.65 5.93
C VAL A 252 5.57 -13.43 6.61
N ASP A 253 4.71 -14.12 5.87
CA ASP A 253 3.68 -15.01 6.45
C ASP A 253 4.28 -16.10 7.33
N ALA A 254 5.40 -16.70 6.91
CA ALA A 254 6.11 -17.69 7.74
C ALA A 254 6.69 -17.05 9.02
N ALA A 255 7.21 -15.82 8.94
CA ALA A 255 7.66 -15.07 10.12
C ALA A 255 6.49 -14.72 11.05
N PHE A 256 5.31 -14.36 10.52
CA PHE A 256 4.11 -14.16 11.33
C PHE A 256 3.71 -15.42 12.11
N ASP A 257 3.81 -16.60 11.48
CA ASP A 257 3.56 -17.87 12.20
C ASP A 257 4.50 -18.08 13.37
N GLU A 258 5.78 -17.78 13.21
CA GLU A 258 6.76 -17.85 14.29
C GLU A 258 6.46 -16.84 15.40
N LEU A 259 6.16 -15.59 15.06
CA LEU A 259 5.85 -14.53 16.03
C LEU A 259 4.49 -14.72 16.73
N LYS A 260 3.53 -15.38 16.07
CA LYS A 260 2.30 -15.86 16.73
C LYS A 260 2.62 -17.00 17.72
N ALA A 261 3.45 -17.94 17.32
CA ALA A 261 3.78 -19.11 18.15
C ALA A 261 4.61 -18.74 19.41
N ASP A 262 5.49 -17.76 19.32
CA ASP A 262 6.31 -17.29 20.46
C ASP A 262 5.62 -16.22 21.31
N GLY A 263 4.44 -15.74 20.91
CA GLY A 263 3.62 -14.77 21.63
C GLY A 263 3.99 -13.31 21.39
N THR A 264 4.99 -13.02 20.57
CA THR A 264 5.43 -11.65 20.25
C THR A 264 4.29 -10.83 19.63
N MET A 265 3.61 -11.41 18.63
CA MET A 265 2.53 -10.73 17.92
C MET A 265 1.35 -10.40 18.86
N GLN A 266 1.00 -11.31 19.78
CA GLN A 266 -0.03 -11.06 20.78
C GLN A 266 0.37 -9.96 21.77
N ALA A 267 1.63 -9.95 22.23
CA ALA A 267 2.12 -8.91 23.13
C ALA A 267 2.11 -7.52 22.48
N LEU A 268 2.43 -7.44 21.19
CA LEU A 268 2.33 -6.19 20.44
C LEU A 268 0.87 -5.74 20.29
N ALA A 269 -0.04 -6.65 19.97
CA ALA A 269 -1.46 -6.33 19.86
C ALA A 269 -2.03 -5.79 21.18
N GLU A 270 -1.67 -6.41 22.30
CA GLU A 270 -2.05 -5.92 23.64
C GLU A 270 -1.43 -4.55 23.99
N LYS A 271 -0.17 -4.32 23.58
CA LYS A 271 0.52 -3.05 23.80
C LYS A 271 -0.16 -1.87 23.09
N TYR A 272 -0.67 -2.11 21.88
CA TYR A 272 -1.23 -1.07 21.00
C TYR A 272 -2.77 -1.13 20.90
N ASP A 273 -3.43 -1.97 21.72
CA ASP A 273 -4.89 -2.16 21.76
C ASP A 273 -5.48 -2.52 20.39
N LEU A 274 -4.84 -3.47 19.69
CA LEU A 274 -5.27 -3.94 18.38
C LEU A 274 -5.90 -5.33 18.43
N ALA A 275 -6.88 -5.56 17.56
CA ALA A 275 -7.47 -6.88 17.33
C ALA A 275 -6.71 -7.60 16.20
N LEU A 276 -6.06 -8.72 16.51
CA LEU A 276 -5.43 -9.56 15.49
C LEU A 276 -6.47 -10.21 14.58
N ALA A 277 -6.10 -10.43 13.32
CA ALA A 277 -6.83 -11.30 12.41
C ALA A 277 -6.67 -12.78 12.84
N ASP A 278 -7.64 -13.64 12.45
CA ASP A 278 -7.72 -15.05 12.83
C ASP A 278 -6.58 -15.91 12.27
#